data_5a5318e5704c70fe802b66b9ac904bb9
#
_entry.id   5a5318e5704c70fe802b66b9ac904bb9
#
_cell.length_a   1.000
_cell.length_b   1.000
_cell.length_c   1.000
_cell.angle_alpha   90.00
_cell.angle_beta   90.00
_cell.angle_gamma   90.00
#
_symmetry.space_group_name_H-M   'P 1'
#
loop_
_entity.id
_entity.type
_entity.pdbx_description
1 polymer ?
#
loop_
_entity_poly.entity_id
_entity_poly.type
_entity_poly.pdbx_seq_one_letter_code
_entity_poly.pdbx_strand_id
1 'polypeptide(L)'
;MLPNLNVPEPAKHPFGIFGRMRRDYLKQNHRGIYSAMMLKGTLLAHLAEIDKTSHEEFEIRVKAMSDAKGVTEELKAKDILKWTGLMNNIQNSVREELMHEIVYAEEELK
;
A
#
# COMPACT_ATOMS: atom_id res chain seq x y z
N MET A 1 -11.27 -23.14 -20.77
CA MET A 1 -11.04 -22.63 -20.30
C MET A 1 -10.60 -22.04 -19.86
N LEU A 2 -10.29 -21.73 -19.85
CA LEU A 2 -9.74 -21.07 -19.29
C LEU A 2 -10.05 -20.25 -18.61
N PRO A 3 -10.53 -20.11 -18.44
CA PRO A 3 -10.50 -19.14 -17.92
C PRO A 3 -10.71 -18.78 -16.73
N ASN A 4 -10.93 -18.80 -16.35
CA ASN A 4 -11.01 -18.41 -15.31
C ASN A 4 -10.16 -18.30 -14.54
N LEU A 5 -9.71 -18.56 -14.95
CA LEU A 5 -8.55 -18.56 -14.36
C LEU A 5 -8.16 -17.39 -13.64
N ASN A 6 -8.37 -16.35 -14.10
CA ASN A 6 -7.91 -15.12 -13.55
C ASN A 6 -8.72 -14.62 -12.45
N VAL A 7 -9.89 -14.99 -12.40
CA VAL A 7 -10.81 -14.46 -11.47
C VAL A 7 -10.47 -14.70 -10.03
N PRO A 8 -9.94 -15.82 -9.65
CA PRO A 8 -9.67 -16.10 -8.25
C PRO A 8 -8.59 -15.23 -7.62
N GLU A 9 -7.81 -14.55 -8.44
CA GLU A 9 -6.73 -13.77 -7.89
C GLU A 9 -7.16 -12.77 -6.86
N PRO A 10 -8.14 -11.93 -7.12
CA PRO A 10 -8.55 -10.95 -6.12
C PRO A 10 -9.00 -11.57 -4.82
N ALA A 11 -9.61 -12.73 -4.90
CA ALA A 11 -10.07 -13.41 -3.70
C ALA A 11 -8.92 -13.96 -2.89
N LYS A 12 -7.84 -14.34 -3.57
CA LYS A 12 -6.69 -14.87 -2.88
C LYS A 12 -5.91 -13.81 -2.15
N HIS A 13 -6.02 -12.57 -2.58
CA HIS A 13 -5.27 -11.47 -2.00
C HIS A 13 -6.21 -10.41 -1.50
N PRO A 14 -6.78 -10.62 -0.31
CA PRO A 14 -7.74 -9.65 0.24
C PRO A 14 -7.11 -8.31 0.60
N PHE A 15 -5.82 -8.20 0.49
CA PHE A 15 -5.12 -6.95 0.74
C PHE A 15 -4.04 -6.78 -0.33
N GLY A 16 -3.61 -5.53 -0.54
CA GLY A 16 -2.66 -5.21 -1.57
C GLY A 16 -1.23 -5.15 -1.07
N ILE A 17 -0.44 -4.27 -1.70
CA ILE A 17 0.99 -4.23 -1.44
C ILE A 17 1.31 -3.81 -0.01
N PHE A 18 0.57 -2.84 0.53
CA PHE A 18 0.85 -2.37 1.88
C PHE A 18 0.58 -3.47 2.90
N GLY A 19 -0.50 -4.20 2.73
CA GLY A 19 -0.82 -5.30 3.63
C GLY A 19 0.24 -6.40 3.56
N ARG A 20 0.71 -6.70 2.35
CA ARG A 20 1.76 -7.71 2.20
C ARG A 20 3.06 -7.28 2.84
N MET A 21 3.40 -6.00 2.75
CA MET A 21 4.62 -5.51 3.38
C MET A 21 4.49 -5.51 4.89
N ARG A 22 3.31 -5.20 5.41
CA ARG A 22 3.06 -5.31 6.86
C ARG A 22 3.21 -6.76 7.31
N ARG A 23 2.68 -7.70 6.54
CA ARG A 23 2.80 -9.11 6.85
C ARG A 23 4.27 -9.52 6.94
N ASP A 24 5.05 -9.13 5.94
CA ASP A 24 6.47 -9.49 5.92
C ASP A 24 7.22 -8.86 7.09
N TYR A 25 6.86 -7.62 7.41
CA TYR A 25 7.47 -6.94 8.54
C TYR A 25 7.19 -7.66 9.86
N LEU A 26 5.94 -8.05 10.08
CA LEU A 26 5.58 -8.78 11.29
C LEU A 26 6.28 -10.13 11.33
N LYS A 27 6.34 -10.79 10.20
CA LYS A 27 6.96 -12.11 10.11
C LYS A 27 8.44 -12.05 10.44
N GLN A 28 9.12 -11.01 9.99
CA GLN A 28 10.56 -10.91 10.15
C GLN A 28 10.97 -10.28 11.48
N ASN A 29 10.21 -9.35 11.99
CA ASN A 29 10.60 -8.59 13.15
C ASN A 29 9.76 -8.82 14.40
N HIS A 30 8.55 -9.37 14.24
CA HIS A 30 7.63 -9.57 15.35
C HIS A 30 6.95 -10.91 15.22
N ARG A 31 7.77 -11.95 15.19
CA ARG A 31 7.27 -13.28 14.88
C ARG A 31 6.26 -13.80 15.88
N GLY A 32 6.45 -13.45 17.15
CA GLY A 32 5.51 -13.87 18.18
C GLY A 32 4.13 -13.26 17.95
N ILE A 33 4.11 -11.99 17.61
CA ILE A 33 2.84 -11.32 17.33
C ILE A 33 2.19 -11.88 16.07
N TYR A 34 3.01 -12.11 15.06
CA TYR A 34 2.52 -12.70 13.81
C TYR A 34 1.86 -14.07 14.08
N SER A 35 2.55 -14.92 14.82
CA SER A 35 2.02 -16.25 15.14
C SER A 35 0.75 -16.17 15.99
N ALA A 36 0.74 -15.25 16.95
CA ALA A 36 -0.43 -15.10 17.80
C ALA A 36 -1.65 -14.68 16.99
N MET A 37 -1.45 -13.74 16.06
CA MET A 37 -2.54 -13.29 15.21
C MET A 37 -3.04 -14.41 14.29
N MET A 38 -2.13 -15.22 13.79
CA MET A 38 -2.52 -16.34 12.96
C MET A 38 -3.38 -17.33 13.75
N LEU A 39 -2.95 -17.64 14.97
CA LEU A 39 -3.68 -18.59 15.81
C LEU A 39 -5.05 -18.06 16.18
N LYS A 40 -5.15 -16.77 16.43
CA LYS A 40 -6.43 -16.15 16.78
C LYS A 40 -7.34 -15.91 15.58
N GLY A 41 -6.78 -16.02 14.38
CA GLY A 41 -7.54 -15.76 13.17
C GLY A 41 -7.76 -14.30 12.89
N THR A 42 -6.94 -13.42 13.46
CA THR A 42 -7.10 -11.97 13.28
C THR A 42 -6.10 -11.38 12.30
N LEU A 43 -5.16 -12.17 11.80
CA LEU A 43 -4.09 -11.64 10.97
C LEU A 43 -4.62 -11.01 9.68
N LEU A 44 -5.49 -11.71 8.96
CA LEU A 44 -5.98 -11.20 7.68
C LEU A 44 -6.74 -9.91 7.85
N ALA A 45 -7.56 -9.81 8.89
CA ALA A 45 -8.30 -8.58 9.16
C ALA A 45 -7.36 -7.42 9.45
N HIS A 46 -6.29 -7.69 10.22
CA HIS A 46 -5.31 -6.67 10.54
C HIS A 46 -4.61 -6.19 9.28
N LEU A 47 -4.17 -7.11 8.43
CA LEU A 47 -3.46 -6.75 7.21
C LEU A 47 -4.38 -6.00 6.23
N ALA A 48 -5.63 -6.41 6.15
CA ALA A 48 -6.59 -5.72 5.28
C ALA A 48 -6.83 -4.29 5.76
N GLU A 49 -6.89 -4.10 7.07
CA GLU A 49 -7.10 -2.77 7.63
C GLU A 49 -5.89 -1.87 7.37
N ILE A 50 -4.70 -2.40 7.58
CA ILE A 50 -3.47 -1.66 7.30
C ILE A 50 -3.41 -1.28 5.82
N ASP A 51 -3.74 -2.23 4.95
CA ASP A 51 -3.71 -1.97 3.51
C ASP A 51 -4.71 -0.91 3.11
N LYS A 52 -5.92 -1.00 3.64
CA LYS A 52 -6.97 -0.04 3.31
C LYS A 52 -6.57 1.37 3.74
N THR A 53 -6.13 1.51 4.98
CA THR A 53 -5.72 2.81 5.50
C THR A 53 -4.56 3.38 4.71
N SER A 54 -3.56 2.55 4.43
CA SER A 54 -2.40 3.00 3.68
C SER A 54 -2.78 3.42 2.27
N HIS A 55 -3.65 2.65 1.63
CA HIS A 55 -4.05 2.95 0.26
C HIS A 55 -4.85 4.26 0.19
N GLU A 56 -5.72 4.49 1.15
CA GLU A 56 -6.49 5.73 1.21
C GLU A 56 -5.57 6.93 1.40
N GLU A 57 -4.61 6.81 2.32
CA GLU A 57 -3.65 7.87 2.55
C GLU A 57 -2.76 8.09 1.34
N PHE A 58 -2.39 7.01 0.66
CA PHE A 58 -1.58 7.11 -0.54
C PHE A 58 -2.27 7.98 -1.58
N GLU A 59 -3.54 7.72 -1.83
CA GLU A 59 -4.26 8.48 -2.84
C GLU A 59 -4.42 9.95 -2.47
N ILE A 60 -4.72 10.21 -1.21
CA ILE A 60 -4.87 11.57 -0.74
C ILE A 60 -3.56 12.34 -0.87
N ARG A 61 -2.46 11.74 -0.45
CA ARG A 61 -1.18 12.42 -0.46
C ARG A 61 -0.61 12.61 -1.85
N VAL A 62 -0.80 11.60 -2.72
CA VAL A 62 -0.36 11.72 -4.11
C VAL A 62 -1.09 12.87 -4.79
N LYS A 63 -2.41 12.96 -4.58
CA LYS A 63 -3.17 14.04 -5.20
C LYS A 63 -2.72 15.39 -4.68
N ALA A 64 -2.56 15.53 -3.37
CA ALA A 64 -2.14 16.80 -2.79
C ALA A 64 -0.78 17.23 -3.30
N MET A 65 0.15 16.28 -3.37
CA MET A 65 1.50 16.60 -3.83
C MET A 65 1.52 16.90 -5.32
N SER A 66 0.73 16.16 -6.10
CA SER A 66 0.64 16.40 -7.53
C SER A 66 0.10 17.80 -7.81
N ASP A 67 -0.95 18.19 -7.08
CA ASP A 67 -1.51 19.53 -7.26
C ASP A 67 -0.50 20.60 -6.88
N ALA A 68 0.20 20.41 -5.79
CA ALA A 68 1.17 21.38 -5.30
C ALA A 68 2.33 21.55 -6.28
N LYS A 69 2.71 20.48 -6.98
CA LYS A 69 3.85 20.54 -7.90
C LYS A 69 3.46 20.72 -9.35
N GLY A 70 2.18 20.91 -9.63
CA GLY A 70 1.73 21.14 -10.99
C GLY A 70 1.77 19.92 -11.88
N VAL A 71 1.74 18.73 -11.28
CA VAL A 71 1.71 17.48 -12.04
C VAL A 71 0.25 17.14 -12.30
N THR A 72 -0.28 17.74 -13.36
CA THR A 72 -1.71 17.75 -13.64
C THR A 72 -2.04 17.02 -14.93
N GLU A 73 -3.34 16.90 -15.20
CA GLU A 73 -3.78 16.31 -16.46
C GLU A 73 -3.34 17.15 -17.66
N GLU A 74 -3.24 18.44 -17.47
CA GLU A 74 -2.75 19.31 -18.53
C GLU A 74 -1.31 18.96 -18.88
N LEU A 75 -0.47 18.78 -17.87
CA LEU A 75 0.91 18.39 -18.10
C LEU A 75 0.98 17.03 -18.77
N LYS A 76 0.12 16.11 -18.32
CA LYS A 76 0.09 14.79 -18.90
C LYS A 76 -0.21 14.84 -20.40
N ALA A 77 -1.14 15.70 -20.78
CA ALA A 77 -1.51 15.84 -22.18
C ALA A 77 -0.40 16.50 -22.99
N LYS A 78 0.36 17.40 -22.39
CA LYS A 78 1.41 18.14 -23.10
C LYS A 78 2.71 17.36 -23.17
N ASP A 79 3.10 16.71 -22.10
CA ASP A 79 4.41 16.08 -22.00
C ASP A 79 4.29 14.86 -21.10
N ILE A 80 3.90 13.76 -21.73
CA ILE A 80 3.63 12.52 -20.99
C ILE A 80 4.87 11.98 -20.31
N LEU A 81 6.04 12.15 -20.91
CA LEU A 81 7.25 11.64 -20.30
C LEU A 81 7.61 12.40 -19.03
N LYS A 82 7.48 13.72 -19.09
CA LYS A 82 7.75 14.52 -17.91
C LYS A 82 6.75 14.21 -16.81
N TRP A 83 5.47 14.11 -17.18
CA TRP A 83 4.42 13.79 -16.23
C TRP A 83 4.70 12.45 -15.55
N THR A 84 5.08 11.44 -16.34
CA THR A 84 5.34 10.10 -15.81
C THR A 84 6.48 10.12 -14.81
N GLY A 85 7.58 10.81 -15.15
CA GLY A 85 8.73 10.88 -14.26
C GLY A 85 8.40 11.57 -12.95
N LEU A 86 7.69 12.70 -13.03
CA LEU A 86 7.31 13.44 -11.83
C LEU A 86 6.34 12.65 -10.98
N MET A 87 5.36 11.99 -11.62
CA MET A 87 4.39 11.21 -10.89
C MET A 87 5.04 10.01 -10.20
N ASN A 88 5.98 9.35 -10.88
CA ASN A 88 6.70 8.25 -10.26
C ASN A 88 7.45 8.71 -9.00
N ASN A 89 8.09 9.87 -9.07
CA ASN A 89 8.80 10.40 -7.91
C ASN A 89 7.85 10.68 -6.76
N ILE A 90 6.69 11.27 -7.07
CA ILE A 90 5.69 11.57 -6.05
C ILE A 90 5.19 10.29 -5.40
N GLN A 91 4.85 9.29 -6.22
CA GLN A 91 4.34 8.04 -5.70
C GLN A 91 5.37 7.33 -4.83
N ASN A 92 6.63 7.34 -5.24
CA ASN A 92 7.67 6.71 -4.44
C ASN A 92 7.86 7.41 -3.11
N SER A 93 7.83 8.75 -3.11
CA SER A 93 7.96 9.50 -1.86
C SER A 93 6.84 9.20 -0.90
N VAL A 94 5.61 9.21 -1.41
CA VAL A 94 4.44 8.94 -0.56
C VAL A 94 4.48 7.51 -0.03
N ARG A 95 4.87 6.58 -0.88
CA ARG A 95 4.94 5.18 -0.46
C ARG A 95 5.94 5.01 0.69
N GLU A 96 7.08 5.68 0.58
CA GLU A 96 8.08 5.60 1.65
C GLU A 96 7.56 6.20 2.95
N GLU A 97 6.86 7.33 2.86
CA GLU A 97 6.26 7.91 4.07
C GLU A 97 5.32 6.92 4.74
N LEU A 98 4.47 6.28 3.93
CA LEU A 98 3.49 5.36 4.49
C LEU A 98 4.13 4.11 5.06
N MET A 99 5.24 3.66 4.47
CA MET A 99 5.96 2.54 5.03
C MET A 99 6.39 2.83 6.47
N HIS A 100 6.92 4.03 6.69
CA HIS A 100 7.38 4.39 8.02
C HIS A 100 6.24 4.67 8.98
N GLU A 101 5.19 5.34 8.50
CA GLU A 101 4.14 5.82 9.38
C GLU A 101 3.13 4.74 9.74
N ILE A 102 2.84 3.84 8.82
CA ILE A 102 1.76 2.89 9.00
C ILE A 102 2.22 1.45 8.93
N VAL A 103 2.91 1.11 7.84
CA VAL A 103 3.26 -0.29 7.58
C VAL A 103 4.22 -0.83 8.62
N TYR A 104 5.18 -0.02 9.04
CA TYR A 104 6.18 -0.43 10.02
C TYR A 104 5.93 0.17 11.39
N ALA A 105 4.72 0.68 11.63
CA ALA A 105 4.39 1.26 12.92
C ALA A 105 4.38 0.19 14.00
N GLU A 106 4.98 0.51 15.14
CA GLU A 106 5.11 -0.46 16.22
C GLU A 106 4.22 -0.12 17.40
N GLU A 107 3.66 1.08 17.46
CA GLU A 107 2.79 1.44 18.57
C GLU A 107 1.60 0.51 18.68
N GLU A 108 1.10 0.05 17.56
CA GLU A 108 -0.06 -0.85 17.58
C GLU A 108 0.26 -2.23 18.08
N LEU A 109 1.54 -2.53 18.22
CA LEU A 109 1.95 -3.86 18.64
C LEU A 109 2.17 -3.97 20.14
N LYS A 110 2.04 -2.88 20.88
CA LYS A 110 2.25 -2.88 22.33
C LYS A 110 1.03 -3.23 23.15
#